data_a3fea8892cb704f5532bda1db186d4df
#
_entry.id   a3fea8892cb704f5532bda1db186d4df
#
_cell.length_a   1.000
_cell.length_b   1.000
_cell.length_c   1.000
_cell.angle_alpha   90.00
_cell.angle_beta   90.00
_cell.angle_gamma   90.00
#
_symmetry.space_group_name_H-M   'P 1'
#
loop_
_entity.id
_entity.type
_entity.pdbx_description
1 polymer ?
#
loop_
_entity_poly.entity_id
_entity_poly.type
_entity_poly.pdbx_seq_one_letter_code
_entity_poly.pdbx_strand_id
1 'polypeptide(L)'
;MNYIYLDNASTTFPKAPNVASAMADYITNCGININRGSYSLAYDVEDIIYTTRQRLHTLFNGHDPSHVIFTQNVTMSLNMVIKGLLKAGDHVLVSSMEHNAVMRPLTQLLDKGITFDTIPCDSTGSIQMDSIEPLIRPNTVALIINHASNVCGTIQPLESI
;
A
#
# COMPACT_ATOMS: atom_id res chain seq x y z
N MET A 1 -6.74 -33.47 -0.18
CA MET A 1 -5.94 -33.04 1.00
C MET A 1 -6.50 -31.70 1.48
N ASN A 2 -6.90 -31.64 2.76
CA ASN A 2 -7.29 -30.36 3.38
C ASN A 2 -6.01 -29.75 3.98
N TYR A 3 -5.45 -28.70 3.37
CA TYR A 3 -4.41 -27.92 4.01
C TYR A 3 -4.94 -26.58 4.48
N ILE A 4 -4.38 -26.13 5.60
CA ILE A 4 -4.64 -24.80 6.13
C ILE A 4 -3.59 -23.87 5.52
N TYR A 5 -4.05 -22.85 4.79
CA TYR A 5 -3.18 -21.85 4.18
C TYR A 5 -3.15 -20.59 5.07
N LEU A 6 -1.98 -20.25 5.62
CA LEU A 6 -1.80 -19.14 6.57
C LEU A 6 -0.90 -18.02 6.00
N ASP A 7 -0.60 -18.02 4.70
CA ASP A 7 0.31 -17.06 4.07
C ASP A 7 -0.42 -16.10 3.09
N ASN A 8 -1.65 -15.72 3.42
CA ASN A 8 -2.44 -14.78 2.61
C ASN A 8 -1.82 -13.37 2.52
N ALA A 9 -0.99 -12.99 3.48
CA ALA A 9 -0.27 -11.72 3.47
C ALA A 9 0.76 -11.66 2.32
N SER A 10 1.31 -12.80 1.93
CA SER A 10 2.22 -12.93 0.78
C SER A 10 1.43 -12.95 -0.53
N THR A 11 0.45 -13.86 -0.64
CA THR A 11 -0.48 -13.94 -1.79
C THR A 11 -1.75 -14.66 -1.37
N THR A 12 -2.89 -14.19 -1.86
CA THR A 12 -4.19 -14.80 -1.56
C THR A 12 -4.32 -16.18 -2.18
N PHE A 13 -4.68 -17.19 -1.38
CA PHE A 13 -5.03 -18.53 -1.85
C PHE A 13 -6.16 -19.12 -1.00
N PRO A 14 -7.23 -19.69 -1.61
CA PRO A 14 -7.50 -19.68 -3.07
C PRO A 14 -7.72 -18.28 -3.62
N LYS A 15 -7.51 -18.10 -4.93
CA LYS A 15 -7.81 -16.81 -5.58
C LYS A 15 -9.32 -16.54 -5.53
N ALA A 16 -9.70 -15.28 -5.53
CA ALA A 16 -11.11 -14.89 -5.62
C ALA A 16 -11.76 -15.49 -6.89
N PRO A 17 -13.04 -15.84 -6.85
CA PRO A 17 -13.76 -16.32 -8.01
C PRO A 17 -13.57 -15.39 -9.21
N ASN A 18 -13.49 -15.97 -10.39
CA ASN A 18 -13.34 -15.28 -11.68
C ASN A 18 -12.00 -14.57 -11.95
N VAL A 19 -11.05 -14.51 -11.03
CA VAL A 19 -9.73 -13.86 -11.30
C VAL A 19 -9.02 -14.55 -12.46
N ALA A 20 -8.92 -15.89 -12.42
CA ALA A 20 -8.22 -16.64 -13.48
C ALA A 20 -8.93 -16.52 -14.85
N SER A 21 -10.26 -16.61 -14.88
CA SER A 21 -11.03 -16.45 -16.12
C SER A 21 -10.95 -15.05 -16.70
N ALA A 22 -11.02 -14.00 -15.86
CA ALA A 22 -10.89 -12.61 -16.31
C ALA A 22 -9.50 -12.32 -16.88
N MET A 23 -8.44 -12.87 -16.28
CA MET A 23 -7.08 -12.76 -16.82
C MET A 23 -6.92 -13.47 -18.16
N ALA A 24 -7.45 -14.69 -18.28
CA ALA A 24 -7.41 -15.45 -19.52
C ALA A 24 -8.19 -14.75 -20.63
N ASP A 25 -9.38 -14.26 -20.32
CA ASP A 25 -10.23 -13.50 -21.25
C ASP A 25 -9.53 -12.23 -21.74
N TYR A 26 -8.94 -11.44 -20.83
CA TYR A 26 -8.17 -10.27 -21.19
C TYR A 26 -7.03 -10.60 -22.16
N ILE A 27 -6.22 -11.63 -21.86
CA ILE A 27 -5.09 -12.02 -22.71
C ILE A 27 -5.57 -12.49 -24.08
N THR A 28 -6.68 -13.23 -24.14
CA THR A 28 -7.18 -13.85 -25.35
C THR A 28 -7.92 -12.86 -26.26
N ASN A 29 -8.72 -11.97 -25.66
CA ASN A 29 -9.70 -11.17 -26.40
C ASN A 29 -9.40 -9.67 -26.38
N CYS A 30 -8.63 -9.17 -25.38
CA CYS A 30 -8.41 -7.73 -25.17
C CYS A 30 -6.95 -7.30 -25.18
N GLY A 31 -5.98 -8.20 -25.10
CA GLY A 31 -4.56 -8.01 -24.80
C GLY A 31 -3.80 -6.95 -25.63
N ILE A 32 -4.31 -5.73 -25.68
CA ILE A 32 -3.76 -4.60 -26.44
C ILE A 32 -3.24 -3.51 -25.52
N ASN A 33 -2.47 -2.57 -26.08
CA ASN A 33 -1.97 -1.41 -25.37
C ASN A 33 -3.05 -0.30 -25.32
N ILE A 34 -3.20 0.32 -24.16
CA ILE A 34 -4.03 1.51 -23.96
C ILE A 34 -3.27 2.78 -24.38
N ASN A 35 -4.01 3.88 -24.63
CA ASN A 35 -3.48 5.22 -24.94
C ASN A 35 -2.72 5.34 -26.28
N ARG A 36 -2.80 4.36 -27.18
CA ARG A 36 -2.13 4.43 -28.49
C ARG A 36 -3.05 4.19 -29.70
N GLY A 37 -4.34 3.97 -29.47
CA GLY A 37 -5.29 3.69 -30.55
C GLY A 37 -6.65 4.29 -30.29
N SER A 38 -7.34 4.67 -31.39
CA SER A 38 -8.72 5.20 -31.37
C SER A 38 -9.67 4.18 -31.97
N TYR A 39 -9.66 2.95 -31.48
CA TYR A 39 -10.52 1.85 -31.93
C TYR A 39 -11.26 1.22 -30.74
N SER A 40 -12.40 0.56 -31.01
CA SER A 40 -13.35 0.08 -29.98
C SER A 40 -12.66 -0.72 -28.88
N LEU A 41 -11.78 -1.66 -29.23
CA LEU A 41 -11.09 -2.51 -28.25
C LEU A 41 -10.19 -1.73 -27.30
N ALA A 42 -9.61 -0.57 -27.72
CA ALA A 42 -8.84 0.31 -26.83
C ALA A 42 -9.72 0.95 -25.77
N TYR A 43 -10.94 1.37 -26.15
CA TYR A 43 -11.92 1.92 -25.22
C TYR A 43 -12.42 0.86 -24.22
N ASP A 44 -12.60 -0.39 -24.66
CA ASP A 44 -12.99 -1.50 -23.78
C ASP A 44 -11.93 -1.72 -22.66
N VAL A 45 -10.64 -1.64 -23.01
CA VAL A 45 -9.55 -1.75 -22.04
C VAL A 45 -9.47 -0.53 -21.13
N GLU A 46 -9.69 0.68 -21.64
CA GLU A 46 -9.78 1.89 -20.82
C GLU A 46 -10.92 1.79 -19.80
N ASP A 47 -12.06 1.25 -20.19
CA ASP A 47 -13.22 1.04 -19.31
C ASP A 47 -12.90 0.04 -18.18
N ILE A 48 -12.15 -1.02 -18.45
CA ILE A 48 -11.69 -1.95 -17.40
C ILE A 48 -10.85 -1.22 -16.36
N ILE A 49 -9.90 -0.38 -16.80
CA ILE A 49 -9.03 0.38 -15.91
C ILE A 49 -9.82 1.41 -15.13
N TYR A 50 -10.67 2.18 -15.79
CA TYR A 50 -11.49 3.20 -15.17
C TYR A 50 -12.43 2.60 -14.12
N THR A 51 -13.14 1.53 -14.47
CA THR A 51 -14.03 0.81 -13.55
C THR A 51 -13.26 0.28 -12.34
N THR A 52 -12.04 -0.22 -12.54
CA THR A 52 -11.19 -0.68 -11.43
C THR A 52 -10.80 0.47 -10.51
N ARG A 53 -10.42 1.62 -11.08
CA ARG A 53 -10.14 2.85 -10.30
C ARG A 53 -11.36 3.31 -9.51
N GLN A 54 -12.55 3.32 -10.12
CA GLN A 54 -13.80 3.68 -9.44
C GLN A 54 -14.10 2.76 -8.25
N ARG A 55 -13.93 1.44 -8.41
CA ARG A 55 -14.15 0.47 -7.33
C ARG A 55 -13.18 0.66 -6.18
N LEU A 56 -11.90 0.87 -6.47
CA LEU A 56 -10.88 1.15 -5.45
C LEU A 56 -11.11 2.50 -4.76
N HIS A 57 -11.43 3.54 -5.54
CA HIS A 57 -11.82 4.85 -5.03
C HIS A 57 -12.98 4.73 -4.02
N THR A 58 -14.04 3.99 -4.38
CA THR A 58 -15.19 3.76 -3.49
C THR A 58 -14.79 2.96 -2.25
N LEU A 59 -13.98 1.90 -2.42
CA LEU A 59 -13.53 1.05 -1.31
C LEU A 59 -12.74 1.84 -0.25
N PHE A 60 -11.89 2.77 -0.70
CA PHE A 60 -11.03 3.56 0.18
C PHE A 60 -11.58 4.96 0.48
N ASN A 61 -12.84 5.24 0.14
CA ASN A 61 -13.47 6.55 0.33
C ASN A 61 -12.61 7.71 -0.21
N GLY A 62 -12.04 7.51 -1.40
CA GLY A 62 -11.20 8.50 -2.08
C GLY A 62 -12.00 9.68 -2.63
N HIS A 63 -11.32 10.73 -3.09
CA HIS A 63 -11.97 11.92 -3.65
C HIS A 63 -12.19 11.83 -5.16
N ASP A 64 -11.29 11.15 -5.88
CA ASP A 64 -11.30 11.07 -7.34
C ASP A 64 -10.68 9.75 -7.80
N PRO A 65 -11.33 8.99 -8.71
CA PRO A 65 -10.77 7.76 -9.28
C PRO A 65 -9.40 7.96 -9.97
N SER A 66 -9.11 9.16 -10.48
CA SER A 66 -7.83 9.48 -11.12
C SER A 66 -6.65 9.45 -10.15
N HIS A 67 -6.90 9.56 -8.84
CA HIS A 67 -5.89 9.45 -7.80
C HIS A 67 -5.46 7.99 -7.52
N VAL A 68 -6.15 7.01 -8.09
CA VAL A 68 -5.75 5.60 -8.00
C VAL A 68 -4.66 5.31 -9.03
N ILE A 69 -3.43 5.11 -8.56
CA ILE A 69 -2.26 4.82 -9.39
C ILE A 69 -1.87 3.35 -9.24
N PHE A 70 -1.82 2.63 -10.36
CA PHE A 70 -1.38 1.24 -10.37
C PHE A 70 0.14 1.14 -10.41
N THR A 71 0.70 0.27 -9.59
CA THR A 71 2.11 -0.09 -9.56
C THR A 71 2.28 -1.61 -9.66
N GLN A 72 3.49 -2.08 -9.89
CA GLN A 72 3.76 -3.51 -9.99
C GLN A 72 3.54 -4.26 -8.66
N ASN A 73 3.77 -3.58 -7.53
CA ASN A 73 3.58 -4.15 -6.19
C ASN A 73 3.60 -3.03 -5.13
N VAL A 74 3.20 -3.36 -3.90
CA VAL A 74 3.15 -2.42 -2.78
C VAL A 74 4.53 -1.85 -2.42
N THR A 75 5.61 -2.62 -2.60
CA THR A 75 6.98 -2.14 -2.36
C THR A 75 7.31 -0.95 -3.26
N MET A 76 6.92 -1.03 -4.54
CA MET A 76 7.10 0.08 -5.48
C MET A 76 6.25 1.29 -5.08
N SER A 77 4.97 1.07 -4.73
CA SER A 77 4.08 2.14 -4.26
C SER A 77 4.66 2.88 -3.06
N LEU A 78 5.11 2.14 -2.03
CA LEU A 78 5.71 2.71 -0.82
C LEU A 78 7.00 3.49 -1.13
N ASN A 79 7.88 2.95 -1.99
CA ASN A 79 9.06 3.68 -2.42
C ASN A 79 8.73 4.97 -3.16
N MET A 80 7.72 4.97 -4.03
CA MET A 80 7.28 6.17 -4.74
C MET A 80 6.76 7.23 -3.78
N VAL A 81 5.89 6.84 -2.83
CA VAL A 81 5.32 7.75 -1.83
C VAL A 81 6.42 8.28 -0.90
N ILE A 82 7.19 7.42 -0.26
CA ILE A 82 8.20 7.80 0.72
C ILE A 82 9.28 8.69 0.09
N LYS A 83 9.82 8.29 -1.08
CA LYS A 83 10.89 9.06 -1.75
C LYS A 83 10.38 10.30 -2.49
N GLY A 84 9.10 10.34 -2.87
CA GLY A 84 8.49 11.47 -3.55
C GLY A 84 7.93 12.53 -2.61
N LEU A 85 7.48 12.13 -1.41
CA LEU A 85 6.89 13.03 -0.43
C LEU A 85 7.93 13.70 0.45
N LEU A 86 8.93 12.94 0.94
CA LEU A 86 9.86 13.39 1.98
C LEU A 86 10.99 14.25 1.41
N LYS A 87 11.38 15.27 2.16
CA LYS A 87 12.44 16.24 1.85
C LYS A 87 13.46 16.29 2.98
N ALA A 88 14.66 16.80 2.68
CA ALA A 88 15.69 17.03 3.69
C ALA A 88 15.15 17.87 4.85
N GLY A 89 15.39 17.43 6.07
CA GLY A 89 14.89 18.05 7.30
C GLY A 89 13.56 17.46 7.79
N ASP A 90 12.87 16.66 7.01
CA ASP A 90 11.62 16.03 7.44
C ASP A 90 11.86 14.92 8.47
N HIS A 91 10.88 14.78 9.35
CA HIS A 91 10.81 13.72 10.35
C HIS A 91 9.58 12.84 10.11
N VAL A 92 9.72 11.52 10.30
CA VAL A 92 8.65 10.54 10.11
C VAL A 92 8.52 9.67 11.37
N LEU A 93 7.30 9.37 11.77
CA LEU A 93 7.03 8.33 12.77
C LEU A 93 6.66 7.03 12.06
N VAL A 94 7.21 5.91 12.54
CA VAL A 94 6.89 4.58 12.02
C VAL A 94 6.58 3.62 13.16
N SER A 95 5.72 2.63 12.94
CA SER A 95 5.54 1.58 13.96
C SER A 95 6.76 0.67 14.04
N SER A 96 7.01 0.06 15.21
CA SER A 96 8.06 -0.96 15.36
C SER A 96 7.75 -2.27 14.62
N MET A 97 6.54 -2.39 14.07
CA MET A 97 6.06 -3.55 13.30
C MET A 97 6.03 -3.32 11.80
N GLU A 98 6.78 -2.30 11.32
CA GLU A 98 6.78 -1.97 9.89
C GLU A 98 7.47 -3.02 9.03
N HIS A 99 6.92 -3.19 7.84
CA HIS A 99 7.50 -4.05 6.82
C HIS A 99 8.78 -3.44 6.22
N ASN A 100 9.69 -4.27 5.76
CA ASN A 100 10.94 -3.84 5.08
C ASN A 100 10.71 -2.90 3.89
N ALA A 101 9.54 -2.95 3.24
CA ALA A 101 9.17 -2.05 2.15
C ALA A 101 9.03 -0.58 2.60
N VAL A 102 8.82 -0.33 3.91
CA VAL A 102 8.83 0.98 4.56
C VAL A 102 10.22 1.29 5.10
N MET A 103 10.81 0.38 5.88
CA MET A 103 12.06 0.64 6.60
C MET A 103 13.25 0.86 5.69
N ARG A 104 13.37 0.06 4.61
CA ARG A 104 14.49 0.19 3.67
C ARG A 104 14.58 1.55 2.97
N PRO A 105 13.50 2.08 2.34
CA PRO A 105 13.57 3.42 1.76
C PRO A 105 13.80 4.52 2.80
N LEU A 106 13.24 4.44 4.02
CA LEU A 106 13.51 5.40 5.09
C LEU A 106 14.98 5.38 5.51
N THR A 107 15.56 4.20 5.71
CA THR A 107 16.99 4.08 6.04
C THR A 107 17.89 4.66 4.93
N GLN A 108 17.53 4.48 3.66
CA GLN A 108 18.27 5.10 2.54
C GLN A 108 18.18 6.62 2.53
N LEU A 109 17.13 7.20 3.11
CA LEU A 109 16.91 8.63 3.14
C LEU A 109 17.59 9.33 4.33
N LEU A 110 18.15 8.59 5.29
CA LEU A 110 18.94 9.17 6.39
C LEU A 110 20.11 10.01 5.86
N ASP A 111 20.81 9.50 4.85
CA ASP A 111 21.93 10.22 4.21
C ASP A 111 21.48 11.50 3.46
N LYS A 112 20.17 11.66 3.25
CA LYS A 112 19.56 12.85 2.64
C LYS A 112 18.99 13.83 3.67
N GLY A 113 19.26 13.61 4.96
CA GLY A 113 18.81 14.48 6.05
C GLY A 113 17.36 14.27 6.47
N ILE A 114 16.73 13.15 6.11
CA ILE A 114 15.43 12.74 6.65
C ILE A 114 15.67 11.88 7.88
N THR A 115 14.85 12.08 8.91
CA THR A 115 14.94 11.32 10.17
C THR A 115 13.65 10.57 10.46
N PHE A 116 13.71 9.50 11.25
CA PHE A 116 12.52 8.85 11.75
C PHE A 116 12.68 8.34 13.17
N ASP A 117 11.58 8.31 13.91
CA ASP A 117 11.46 7.66 15.20
C ASP A 117 10.49 6.48 15.11
N THR A 118 10.73 5.48 15.96
CA THR A 118 9.94 4.26 16.00
C THR A 118 8.97 4.31 17.18
N ILE A 119 7.68 4.18 16.90
CA ILE A 119 6.64 4.04 17.90
C ILE A 119 6.68 2.61 18.44
N PRO A 120 6.85 2.40 19.75
CA PRO A 120 6.90 1.07 20.33
C PRO A 120 5.55 0.35 20.20
N CYS A 121 5.61 -0.96 20.02
CA CYS A 121 4.47 -1.86 20.12
C CYS A 121 4.62 -2.75 21.36
N ASP A 122 3.54 -3.27 21.87
CA ASP A 122 3.52 -4.25 22.95
C ASP A 122 3.91 -5.66 22.45
N SER A 123 3.87 -6.63 23.35
CA SER A 123 4.22 -8.04 23.04
C SER A 123 3.25 -8.71 22.04
N THR A 124 2.09 -8.13 21.80
CA THR A 124 1.11 -8.59 20.79
C THR A 124 1.30 -7.90 19.44
N GLY A 125 2.21 -6.91 19.35
CA GLY A 125 2.44 -6.09 18.18
C GLY A 125 1.48 -4.91 18.03
N SER A 126 0.69 -4.58 19.07
CA SER A 126 -0.20 -3.42 19.07
C SER A 126 0.56 -2.15 19.45
N ILE A 127 0.31 -1.04 18.73
CA ILE A 127 0.94 0.26 19.00
C ILE A 127 0.58 0.75 20.40
N GLN A 128 1.59 1.24 21.13
CA GLN A 128 1.41 1.95 22.40
C GLN A 128 1.00 3.39 22.11
N MET A 129 -0.31 3.68 22.16
CA MET A 129 -0.91 4.93 21.75
C MET A 129 -0.30 6.15 22.49
N ASP A 130 -0.07 6.03 23.80
CA ASP A 130 0.50 7.10 24.63
C ASP A 130 1.95 7.49 24.24
N SER A 131 2.58 6.65 23.39
CA SER A 131 3.94 6.90 22.90
C SER A 131 3.98 7.75 21.62
N ILE A 132 2.85 8.01 20.97
CA ILE A 132 2.81 8.73 19.69
C ILE A 132 3.10 10.22 19.93
N GLU A 133 2.29 10.86 20.75
CA GLU A 133 2.35 12.31 20.97
C GLU A 133 3.74 12.82 21.42
N PRO A 134 4.45 12.15 22.37
CA PRO A 134 5.79 12.55 22.79
C PRO A 134 6.87 12.48 21.69
N LEU A 135 6.63 11.68 20.63
CA LEU A 135 7.56 11.54 19.51
C LEU A 135 7.31 12.55 18.39
N ILE A 136 6.19 13.27 18.42
CA ILE A 136 5.87 14.29 17.41
C ILE A 136 6.80 15.49 17.57
N ARG A 137 7.44 15.89 16.47
CA ARG A 137 8.34 17.06 16.40
C ARG A 137 7.73 18.11 15.47
N PRO A 138 8.15 19.39 15.54
CA PRO A 138 7.67 20.44 14.65
C PRO A 138 7.85 20.13 13.16
N ASN A 139 8.82 19.28 12.81
CA ASN A 139 9.13 18.84 11.46
C ASN A 139 8.60 17.41 11.15
N THR A 140 7.74 16.87 11.99
CA THR A 140 7.06 15.58 11.70
C THR A 140 6.03 15.80 10.60
N VAL A 141 6.22 15.15 9.46
CA VAL A 141 5.37 15.33 8.27
C VAL A 141 4.55 14.08 7.92
N ALA A 142 4.89 12.94 8.49
CA ALA A 142 4.20 11.69 8.20
C ALA A 142 4.23 10.70 9.37
N LEU A 143 3.18 9.90 9.45
CA LEU A 143 3.04 8.73 10.29
C LEU A 143 2.78 7.54 9.35
N ILE A 144 3.62 6.51 9.43
CA ILE A 144 3.52 5.30 8.59
C ILE A 144 3.27 4.10 9.49
N ILE A 145 2.15 3.44 9.28
CA ILE A 145 1.70 2.32 10.12
C ILE A 145 1.21 1.18 9.24
N ASN A 146 1.71 -0.01 9.47
CA ASN A 146 1.18 -1.24 8.89
C ASN A 146 -0.16 -1.59 9.58
N HIS A 147 -1.30 -1.37 8.90
CA HIS A 147 -2.63 -1.56 9.46
C HIS A 147 -2.84 -2.97 10.03
N ALA A 148 -2.42 -4.00 9.31
CA ALA A 148 -2.50 -5.39 9.77
C ALA A 148 -1.14 -6.07 9.55
N SER A 149 -0.53 -6.54 10.64
CA SER A 149 0.78 -7.17 10.56
C SER A 149 0.76 -8.45 9.73
N ASN A 150 1.66 -8.54 8.76
CA ASN A 150 1.88 -9.76 7.98
C ASN A 150 2.58 -10.88 8.77
N VAL A 151 3.06 -10.59 9.97
CA VAL A 151 3.80 -11.55 10.82
C VAL A 151 2.90 -12.11 11.91
N CYS A 152 2.29 -11.25 12.74
CA CYS A 152 1.48 -11.66 13.88
C CYS A 152 -0.03 -11.49 13.67
N GLY A 153 -0.46 -10.84 12.58
CA GLY A 153 -1.88 -10.61 12.28
C GLY A 153 -2.56 -9.53 13.13
N THR A 154 -1.83 -8.84 13.99
CA THR A 154 -2.35 -7.75 14.82
C THR A 154 -2.85 -6.61 13.93
N ILE A 155 -4.07 -6.15 14.20
CA ILE A 155 -4.71 -5.01 13.52
C ILE A 155 -4.53 -3.78 14.40
N GLN A 156 -3.97 -2.71 13.83
CA GLN A 156 -3.74 -1.45 14.54
C GLN A 156 -5.03 -0.62 14.63
N PRO A 157 -5.25 0.10 15.75
CA PRO A 157 -6.46 0.90 15.99
C PRO A 157 -6.40 2.24 15.25
N LEU A 158 -6.38 2.23 13.91
CA LEU A 158 -6.17 3.44 13.10
C LEU A 158 -7.22 4.53 13.32
N GLU A 159 -8.44 4.17 13.75
CA GLU A 159 -9.50 5.14 14.07
C GLU A 159 -9.18 5.97 15.32
N SER A 160 -8.25 5.50 16.15
CA SER A 160 -7.84 6.17 17.39
C SER A 160 -6.53 6.94 17.23
N ILE A 161 -5.84 6.77 16.11
CA ILE A 161 -4.59 7.44 15.76
C ILE A 161 -4.87 8.69 14.95
#